data_96ec611fabf7c3131e59f61fe5d94ab6
#
_entry.id   96ec611fabf7c3131e59f61fe5d94ab6
#
_cell.length_a   1.000
_cell.length_b   1.000
_cell.length_c   1.000
_cell.angle_alpha   90.00
_cell.angle_beta   90.00
_cell.angle_gamma   90.00
#
_symmetry.space_group_name_H-M   'P 1'
#
loop_
_entity.id
_entity.type
_entity.pdbx_description
1 polymer ?
#
loop_
_entity_poly.entity_id
_entity_poly.type
_entity_poly.pdbx_seq_one_letter_code
_entity_poly.pdbx_strand_id
1 'polypeptide(L)'
;MRSDIVKKGATRCAHRSLFHANGYGADELSRPLIGVCNSFNEIIPGHIHLKSITEAAKLGVAAAGGTPVEFPAIGVCDGIAMGHTGMKYSLASRELIADSIEAVTMASGFDALILIPNCDKVVPGMLMAAARLNIPSIIVSGGPMLAGRFHGRNISVSQAFEAAGKFAAGKMTQEEMTDLEAHACPSCGSCAGLFTANTMNCLSEALGMALPGNGTIPAAYTGDRFILAKRAGKVIMDLLEKNICPRDILTRKAFENAITVDMGIGGSSNTVLHLTAIANECGIKIPATLFDEISARTPYITKLSPAGTHHMQDLDEAGGINAVMHELSKKNLLNLDALTVTGTLGERIKNAKIERPDVIHTVDNPYRATGGIAILQGNLCPDYAVVKASAVSEDMLVYKGKAKCFDSEEAAINAIMAREIHDGDVVVIRYEGPKGGPGMQEMLNPTAAITGAGLKVGLITDGRFSGASQGACIGHISPEAMEGGPIALIKDGDQIFIDIPNRKLELEVSDSELAKRRAEWTKPEPKIKTGYLARYAKLTTSASTGAVLRS
;
A
#
# COMPACT_ATOMS: atom_id res chain seq x y z
N MET A 1 33.26 10.06 -1.84
CA MET A 1 31.86 10.11 -2.37
C MET A 1 31.68 8.99 -3.37
N ARG A 2 30.52 8.34 -3.42
CA ARG A 2 30.21 7.32 -4.44
C ARG A 2 30.29 7.92 -5.85
N SER A 3 29.80 9.16 -6.00
CA SER A 3 29.82 9.89 -7.28
C SER A 3 31.21 10.18 -7.83
N ASP A 4 32.27 9.97 -7.06
CA ASP A 4 33.66 10.13 -7.55
C ASP A 4 33.96 9.18 -8.73
N ILE A 5 33.25 8.03 -8.82
CA ILE A 5 33.38 7.07 -9.92
C ILE A 5 33.02 7.66 -11.30
N VAL A 6 32.19 8.69 -11.35
CA VAL A 6 31.75 9.36 -12.59
C VAL A 6 32.33 10.77 -12.77
N LYS A 7 32.96 11.38 -11.76
CA LYS A 7 33.38 12.79 -11.83
C LYS A 7 34.83 13.06 -11.47
N LYS A 8 35.56 12.14 -10.78
CA LYS A 8 36.89 12.41 -10.26
C LYS A 8 38.02 11.77 -11.10
N GLY A 9 39.09 12.53 -11.31
CA GLY A 9 40.30 12.08 -12.00
C GLY A 9 40.27 12.30 -13.52
N ALA A 10 41.46 12.17 -14.15
CA ALA A 10 41.65 12.44 -15.57
C ALA A 10 40.80 11.50 -16.46
N THR A 11 40.66 10.22 -16.09
CA THR A 11 39.88 9.22 -16.84
C THR A 11 38.40 9.52 -16.90
N ARG A 12 37.91 10.49 -16.10
CA ARG A 12 36.50 10.94 -16.06
C ARG A 12 36.24 12.23 -16.84
N CYS A 13 37.18 12.67 -17.67
CA CYS A 13 37.03 13.87 -18.50
C CYS A 13 35.76 13.78 -19.39
N ALA A 14 35.57 12.68 -20.11
CA ALA A 14 34.37 12.48 -20.95
C ALA A 14 33.06 12.48 -20.14
N HIS A 15 33.06 11.91 -18.96
CA HIS A 15 31.88 11.91 -18.07
C HIS A 15 31.51 13.33 -17.65
N ARG A 16 32.52 14.15 -17.22
CA ARG A 16 32.28 15.56 -16.88
C ARG A 16 31.79 16.37 -18.06
N SER A 17 32.30 16.11 -19.27
CA SER A 17 31.79 16.75 -20.48
C SER A 17 30.31 16.51 -20.74
N LEU A 18 29.83 15.28 -20.44
CA LEU A 18 28.40 14.95 -20.54
C LEU A 18 27.59 15.69 -19.45
N PHE A 19 28.11 15.78 -18.23
CA PHE A 19 27.45 16.58 -17.19
C PHE A 19 27.43 18.08 -17.57
N HIS A 20 28.47 18.62 -18.18
CA HIS A 20 28.47 20.00 -18.69
C HIS A 20 27.43 20.20 -19.79
N ALA A 21 27.21 19.23 -20.66
CA ALA A 21 26.15 19.28 -21.67
C ALA A 21 24.73 19.35 -21.04
N ASN A 22 24.57 18.80 -19.82
CA ASN A 22 23.34 18.90 -19.03
C ASN A 22 23.27 20.19 -18.18
N GLY A 23 24.27 21.10 -18.29
CA GLY A 23 24.29 22.37 -17.60
C GLY A 23 24.96 22.37 -16.22
N TYR A 24 25.56 21.26 -15.77
CA TYR A 24 26.28 21.23 -14.48
C TYR A 24 27.67 21.82 -14.60
N GLY A 25 27.98 22.83 -13.79
CA GLY A 25 29.30 23.47 -13.70
C GLY A 25 30.30 22.68 -12.87
N ALA A 26 31.57 23.09 -12.93
CA ALA A 26 32.66 22.44 -12.19
C ALA A 26 32.47 22.49 -10.66
N ASP A 27 31.90 23.58 -10.15
CA ASP A 27 31.58 23.78 -8.74
C ASP A 27 30.44 22.82 -8.28
N GLU A 28 29.43 22.61 -9.09
CA GLU A 28 28.36 21.65 -8.82
C GLU A 28 28.87 20.20 -8.83
N LEU A 29 29.75 19.86 -9.78
CA LEU A 29 30.41 18.56 -9.86
C LEU A 29 31.41 18.30 -8.71
N SER A 30 31.83 19.32 -8.00
CA SER A 30 32.66 19.17 -6.80
C SER A 30 31.86 18.68 -5.59
N ARG A 31 30.54 18.88 -5.59
CA ARG A 31 29.60 18.55 -4.49
C ARG A 31 29.08 17.11 -4.60
N PRO A 32 28.45 16.55 -3.55
CA PRO A 32 27.73 15.29 -3.64
C PRO A 32 26.62 15.35 -4.68
N LEU A 33 26.47 14.28 -5.49
CA LEU A 33 25.37 14.13 -6.43
C LEU A 33 24.20 13.42 -5.76
N ILE A 34 23.09 14.13 -5.59
CA ILE A 34 21.87 13.60 -4.96
C ILE A 34 20.84 13.25 -6.04
N GLY A 35 20.57 11.96 -6.21
CA GLY A 35 19.52 11.50 -7.11
C GLY A 35 18.13 11.87 -6.57
N VAL A 36 17.32 12.55 -7.37
CA VAL A 36 15.94 12.90 -7.03
C VAL A 36 15.01 12.11 -7.96
N CYS A 37 14.49 11.01 -7.47
CA CYS A 37 13.62 10.14 -8.24
C CYS A 37 12.18 10.64 -8.20
N ASN A 38 11.67 11.10 -9.34
CA ASN A 38 10.34 11.69 -9.49
C ASN A 38 9.40 10.77 -10.26
N SER A 39 8.29 10.36 -9.64
CA SER A 39 7.26 9.54 -10.31
C SER A 39 6.14 10.39 -10.96
N PHE A 40 6.43 11.64 -11.29
CA PHE A 40 5.49 12.50 -12.01
C PHE A 40 4.95 11.84 -13.28
N ASN A 41 3.66 11.93 -13.48
CA ASN A 41 2.97 11.68 -14.75
C ASN A 41 1.60 12.39 -14.73
N GLU A 42 0.96 12.50 -15.90
CA GLU A 42 -0.34 13.17 -16.08
C GLU A 42 -1.54 12.20 -16.01
N ILE A 43 -1.29 10.92 -15.69
CA ILE A 43 -2.32 9.87 -15.61
C ILE A 43 -2.88 9.76 -14.19
N ILE A 44 -1.99 9.81 -13.20
CA ILE A 44 -2.33 9.56 -11.80
C ILE A 44 -2.65 10.87 -11.11
N PRO A 45 -3.86 11.08 -10.56
CA PRO A 45 -4.20 12.32 -9.83
C PRO A 45 -3.22 12.64 -8.70
N GLY A 46 -2.68 11.60 -8.04
CA GLY A 46 -1.67 11.73 -6.99
C GLY A 46 -0.29 12.17 -7.48
N HIS A 47 -0.02 12.19 -8.79
CA HIS A 47 1.30 12.43 -9.36
C HIS A 47 1.42 13.71 -10.18
N ILE A 48 0.33 14.32 -10.61
CA ILE A 48 0.33 15.49 -11.52
C ILE A 48 1.05 16.72 -10.93
N HIS A 49 1.16 16.82 -9.61
CA HIS A 49 1.82 17.93 -8.91
C HIS A 49 3.24 17.61 -8.43
N LEU A 50 3.75 16.38 -8.64
CA LEU A 50 5.04 15.95 -8.11
C LEU A 50 6.24 16.72 -8.69
N LYS A 51 6.10 17.33 -9.88
CA LYS A 51 7.13 18.27 -10.38
C LYS A 51 7.42 19.38 -9.38
N SER A 52 6.39 20.01 -8.85
CA SER A 52 6.55 21.13 -7.90
C SER A 52 7.15 20.66 -6.56
N ILE A 53 6.80 19.47 -6.10
CA ILE A 53 7.41 18.84 -4.92
C ILE A 53 8.89 18.55 -5.18
N THR A 54 9.22 18.02 -6.35
CA THR A 54 10.59 17.73 -6.78
C THR A 54 11.44 19.00 -6.82
N GLU A 55 10.95 20.08 -7.42
CA GLU A 55 11.67 21.36 -7.44
C GLU A 55 11.91 21.89 -6.02
N ALA A 56 10.94 21.80 -5.14
CA ALA A 56 11.12 22.19 -3.75
C ALA A 56 12.19 21.33 -3.03
N ALA A 57 12.21 20.03 -3.25
CA ALA A 57 13.23 19.14 -2.70
C ALA A 57 14.64 19.48 -3.23
N LYS A 58 14.76 19.70 -4.54
CA LYS A 58 16.02 20.12 -5.20
C LYS A 58 16.57 21.42 -4.63
N LEU A 59 15.69 22.42 -4.38
CA LEU A 59 16.08 23.66 -3.69
C LEU A 59 16.64 23.39 -2.30
N GLY A 60 16.04 22.45 -1.54
CA GLY A 60 16.56 22.06 -0.23
C GLY A 60 17.95 21.43 -0.29
N VAL A 61 18.19 20.54 -1.27
CA VAL A 61 19.51 19.93 -1.52
C VAL A 61 20.54 20.97 -1.88
N ALA A 62 20.23 21.86 -2.84
CA ALA A 62 21.14 22.90 -3.28
C ALA A 62 21.51 23.87 -2.15
N ALA A 63 20.54 24.29 -1.33
CA ALA A 63 20.77 25.14 -0.16
C ALA A 63 21.62 24.48 0.92
N ALA A 64 21.66 23.13 0.98
CA ALA A 64 22.50 22.37 1.90
C ALA A 64 23.85 21.92 1.28
N GLY A 65 24.21 22.43 0.07
CA GLY A 65 25.51 22.21 -0.55
C GLY A 65 25.62 20.91 -1.38
N GLY A 66 24.51 20.25 -1.71
CA GLY A 66 24.47 19.13 -2.65
C GLY A 66 24.12 19.57 -4.07
N THR A 67 24.33 18.70 -5.04
CA THR A 67 23.91 18.88 -6.44
C THR A 67 22.78 17.90 -6.73
N PRO A 68 21.52 18.37 -6.85
CA PRO A 68 20.39 17.50 -7.14
C PRO A 68 20.35 17.13 -8.63
N VAL A 69 20.14 15.85 -8.92
CA VAL A 69 20.00 15.32 -10.29
C VAL A 69 18.70 14.55 -10.36
N GLU A 70 17.72 15.06 -11.12
CA GLU A 70 16.41 14.45 -11.25
C GLU A 70 16.41 13.31 -12.28
N PHE A 71 15.70 12.23 -11.98
CA PHE A 71 15.39 11.14 -12.92
C PHE A 71 13.99 10.56 -12.65
N PRO A 72 13.32 9.96 -13.66
CA PRO A 72 11.95 9.50 -13.52
C PRO A 72 11.85 8.09 -12.94
N ALA A 73 10.72 7.81 -12.30
CA ALA A 73 10.19 6.47 -12.10
C ALA A 73 8.79 6.36 -12.72
N ILE A 74 8.40 5.14 -13.09
CA ILE A 74 7.05 4.88 -13.59
C ILE A 74 6.03 4.85 -12.44
N GLY A 75 4.73 4.97 -12.78
CA GLY A 75 3.62 4.74 -11.87
C GLY A 75 2.41 4.18 -12.62
N VAL A 76 1.62 3.36 -11.94
CA VAL A 76 0.33 2.85 -12.39
C VAL A 76 -0.73 3.35 -11.41
N CYS A 77 -1.86 3.86 -11.91
CA CYS A 77 -2.99 4.26 -11.09
C CYS A 77 -3.90 3.07 -10.84
N ASP A 78 -3.96 2.59 -9.60
CA ASP A 78 -4.84 1.48 -9.23
C ASP A 78 -6.32 1.81 -9.49
N GLY A 79 -6.75 3.04 -9.20
CA GLY A 79 -8.12 3.48 -9.44
C GLY A 79 -8.53 3.44 -10.92
N ILE A 80 -7.66 3.94 -11.83
CA ILE A 80 -7.91 3.91 -13.28
C ILE A 80 -7.81 2.48 -13.83
N ALA A 81 -6.92 1.66 -13.26
CA ALA A 81 -6.73 0.27 -13.69
C ALA A 81 -7.80 -0.70 -13.12
N MET A 82 -8.62 -0.24 -12.16
CA MET A 82 -9.61 -1.08 -11.47
C MET A 82 -10.67 -1.64 -12.41
N GLY A 83 -10.98 -2.94 -12.27
CA GLY A 83 -12.06 -3.59 -13.01
C GLY A 83 -11.74 -3.94 -14.46
N HIS A 84 -10.48 -3.87 -14.89
CA HIS A 84 -10.06 -4.34 -16.21
C HIS A 84 -8.63 -4.94 -16.16
N THR A 85 -8.17 -5.52 -17.26
CA THR A 85 -6.87 -6.22 -17.35
C THR A 85 -5.66 -5.37 -16.95
N GLY A 86 -5.77 -4.04 -17.00
CA GLY A 86 -4.73 -3.11 -16.55
C GLY A 86 -4.37 -3.29 -15.07
N MET A 87 -5.32 -3.76 -14.24
CA MET A 87 -5.09 -3.95 -12.81
C MET A 87 -4.01 -5.01 -12.50
N LYS A 88 -3.79 -5.96 -13.41
CA LYS A 88 -2.72 -6.97 -13.31
C LYS A 88 -1.32 -6.35 -13.30
N TYR A 89 -1.17 -5.17 -13.92
CA TYR A 89 0.10 -4.42 -13.93
C TYR A 89 0.37 -3.64 -12.64
N SER A 90 -0.63 -3.41 -11.81
CA SER A 90 -0.50 -2.62 -10.59
C SER A 90 0.58 -3.19 -9.66
N LEU A 91 0.37 -4.36 -9.05
CA LEU A 91 1.37 -4.95 -8.13
C LEU A 91 2.69 -5.26 -8.83
N ALA A 92 2.62 -5.76 -10.06
CA ALA A 92 3.80 -6.09 -10.85
C ALA A 92 4.69 -4.86 -11.10
N SER A 93 4.12 -3.64 -11.23
CA SER A 93 4.89 -2.40 -11.39
C SER A 93 5.77 -2.07 -10.20
N ARG A 94 5.46 -2.54 -8.98
CA ARG A 94 6.27 -2.36 -7.78
C ARG A 94 7.71 -2.83 -7.99
N GLU A 95 7.86 -4.00 -8.61
CA GLU A 95 9.16 -4.59 -8.93
C GLU A 95 9.91 -3.77 -9.99
N LEU A 96 9.22 -3.38 -11.08
CA LEU A 96 9.82 -2.53 -12.12
C LEU A 96 10.29 -1.19 -11.58
N ILE A 97 9.56 -0.59 -10.64
CA ILE A 97 9.94 0.65 -9.99
C ILE A 97 11.25 0.44 -9.24
N ALA A 98 11.33 -0.61 -8.40
CA ALA A 98 12.54 -0.91 -7.65
C ALA A 98 13.74 -1.17 -8.57
N ASP A 99 13.58 -2.00 -9.59
CA ASP A 99 14.62 -2.36 -10.56
C ASP A 99 15.10 -1.15 -11.38
N SER A 100 14.17 -0.30 -11.83
CA SER A 100 14.53 0.89 -12.62
C SER A 100 15.32 1.91 -11.81
N ILE A 101 14.95 2.12 -10.55
CA ILE A 101 15.67 3.04 -9.63
C ILE A 101 17.06 2.48 -9.33
N GLU A 102 17.18 1.19 -9.07
CA GLU A 102 18.46 0.51 -8.89
C GLU A 102 19.37 0.73 -10.11
N ALA A 103 18.87 0.41 -11.31
CA ALA A 103 19.64 0.52 -12.55
C ALA A 103 20.19 1.94 -12.77
N VAL A 104 19.34 2.97 -12.64
CA VAL A 104 19.75 4.37 -12.84
C VAL A 104 20.72 4.80 -11.75
N THR A 105 20.45 4.47 -10.50
CA THR A 105 21.28 4.87 -9.36
C THR A 105 22.68 4.29 -9.43
N MET A 106 22.77 3.00 -9.75
CA MET A 106 24.06 2.30 -9.85
C MET A 106 24.88 2.80 -11.04
N ALA A 107 24.24 3.02 -12.19
CA ALA A 107 24.91 3.54 -13.38
C ALA A 107 25.39 4.99 -13.20
N SER A 108 24.65 5.83 -12.48
CA SER A 108 24.96 7.25 -12.29
C SER A 108 25.85 7.53 -11.07
N GLY A 109 25.99 6.59 -10.15
CA GLY A 109 26.86 6.69 -8.97
C GLY A 109 26.41 7.74 -7.96
N PHE A 110 25.10 7.94 -7.75
CA PHE A 110 24.58 8.91 -6.76
C PHE A 110 25.07 8.63 -5.34
N ASP A 111 25.30 9.69 -4.58
CA ASP A 111 25.74 9.61 -3.18
C ASP A 111 24.58 9.37 -2.22
N ALA A 112 23.39 9.89 -2.55
CA ALA A 112 22.16 9.73 -1.77
C ALA A 112 20.92 9.89 -2.68
N LEU A 113 19.73 9.53 -2.16
CA LEU A 113 18.47 9.57 -2.90
C LEU A 113 17.37 10.30 -2.16
N ILE A 114 16.62 11.13 -2.89
CA ILE A 114 15.26 11.55 -2.51
C ILE A 114 14.28 10.84 -3.43
N LEU A 115 13.34 10.13 -2.85
CA LEU A 115 12.36 9.31 -3.57
C LEU A 115 10.98 9.95 -3.43
N ILE A 116 10.34 10.30 -4.54
CA ILE A 116 9.09 11.08 -4.57
C ILE A 116 7.95 10.26 -5.16
N PRO A 117 7.33 9.37 -4.35
CA PRO A 117 6.13 8.61 -4.70
C PRO A 117 4.84 9.32 -4.29
N ASN A 118 3.69 8.75 -4.65
CA ASN A 118 2.42 9.04 -3.98
C ASN A 118 1.34 7.96 -4.12
N CYS A 119 1.48 6.99 -5.04
CA CYS A 119 0.44 5.99 -5.31
C CYS A 119 0.80 4.61 -4.75
N ASP A 120 -0.17 3.72 -4.71
CA ASP A 120 -0.24 2.42 -4.02
C ASP A 120 1.02 1.56 -4.13
N LYS A 121 1.55 1.40 -5.33
CA LYS A 121 2.69 0.51 -5.60
C LYS A 121 4.00 1.26 -5.78
N VAL A 122 3.90 2.59 -6.00
CA VAL A 122 5.08 3.46 -6.16
C VAL A 122 5.78 3.65 -4.81
N VAL A 123 5.01 3.87 -3.73
CA VAL A 123 5.58 4.03 -2.38
C VAL A 123 6.36 2.78 -1.96
N PRO A 124 5.78 1.57 -1.95
CA PRO A 124 6.54 0.38 -1.56
C PRO A 124 7.66 0.05 -2.56
N GLY A 125 7.49 0.28 -3.87
CA GLY A 125 8.56 0.08 -4.86
C GLY A 125 9.78 0.97 -4.60
N MET A 126 9.56 2.24 -4.24
CA MET A 126 10.64 3.16 -3.87
C MET A 126 11.29 2.80 -2.53
N LEU A 127 10.52 2.32 -1.54
CA LEU A 127 11.07 1.82 -0.27
C LEU A 127 11.90 0.54 -0.49
N MET A 128 11.47 -0.36 -1.38
CA MET A 128 12.25 -1.54 -1.79
C MET A 128 13.57 -1.12 -2.44
N ALA A 129 13.55 -0.16 -3.37
CA ALA A 129 14.75 0.38 -3.99
C ALA A 129 15.72 0.98 -2.96
N ALA A 130 15.21 1.79 -2.03
CA ALA A 130 16.03 2.36 -0.94
C ALA A 130 16.67 1.26 -0.08
N ALA A 131 15.90 0.25 0.32
CA ALA A 131 16.37 -0.88 1.12
C ALA A 131 17.43 -1.71 0.39
N ARG A 132 17.23 -1.98 -0.92
CA ARG A 132 18.12 -2.75 -1.77
C ARG A 132 19.45 -2.05 -2.01
N LEU A 133 19.39 -0.78 -2.40
CA LEU A 133 20.55 0.05 -2.68
C LEU A 133 21.38 0.38 -1.44
N ASN A 134 20.71 0.54 -0.31
CA ASN A 134 21.32 0.86 0.99
C ASN A 134 22.30 2.04 0.94
N ILE A 135 21.93 3.12 0.27
CA ILE A 135 22.59 4.43 0.31
C ILE A 135 21.67 5.42 1.01
N PRO A 136 22.18 6.50 1.64
CA PRO A 136 21.33 7.45 2.34
C PRO A 136 20.12 7.85 1.50
N SER A 137 18.91 7.69 2.04
CA SER A 137 17.66 7.87 1.28
C SER A 137 16.55 8.41 2.17
N ILE A 138 15.65 9.22 1.58
CA ILE A 138 14.46 9.75 2.23
C ILE A 138 13.26 9.71 1.29
N ILE A 139 12.07 9.43 1.85
CA ILE A 139 10.79 9.44 1.11
C ILE A 139 10.10 10.80 1.29
N VAL A 140 9.61 11.36 0.19
CA VAL A 140 8.80 12.59 0.17
C VAL A 140 7.57 12.35 -0.69
N SER A 141 6.44 12.04 -0.07
CA SER A 141 5.20 11.79 -0.83
C SER A 141 4.53 13.10 -1.28
N GLY A 142 3.64 12.97 -2.29
CA GLY A 142 2.85 14.11 -2.76
C GLY A 142 1.71 14.50 -1.83
N GLY A 143 1.27 13.63 -0.93
CA GLY A 143 0.16 13.83 0.00
C GLY A 143 -1.22 13.43 -0.53
N PRO A 144 -2.21 13.29 0.37
CA PRO A 144 -3.58 12.95 0.02
C PRO A 144 -4.32 14.13 -0.65
N MET A 145 -5.31 13.81 -1.48
CA MET A 145 -6.29 14.81 -1.94
C MET A 145 -7.25 15.19 -0.81
N LEU A 146 -7.92 16.33 -0.97
CA LEU A 146 -9.04 16.70 -0.12
C LEU A 146 -10.24 15.77 -0.36
N ALA A 147 -11.10 15.62 0.65
CA ALA A 147 -12.37 14.95 0.48
C ALA A 147 -13.26 15.76 -0.48
N GLY A 148 -13.99 15.05 -1.35
CA GLY A 148 -15.04 15.62 -2.18
C GLY A 148 -16.24 16.02 -1.33
N ARG A 149 -17.16 16.81 -1.93
CA ARG A 149 -18.39 17.24 -1.28
C ARG A 149 -19.59 16.91 -2.17
N PHE A 150 -20.53 16.15 -1.63
CA PHE A 150 -21.76 15.80 -2.32
C PHE A 150 -22.95 15.84 -1.35
N HIS A 151 -23.97 16.63 -1.66
CA HIS A 151 -25.15 16.85 -0.79
C HIS A 151 -24.79 17.19 0.67
N GLY A 152 -23.78 18.05 0.86
CA GLY A 152 -23.32 18.48 2.19
C GLY A 152 -22.46 17.47 2.96
N ARG A 153 -22.18 16.29 2.40
CA ARG A 153 -21.34 15.25 3.03
C ARG A 153 -19.97 15.17 2.36
N ASN A 154 -18.98 14.80 3.13
CA ASN A 154 -17.66 14.45 2.60
C ASN A 154 -17.75 13.09 1.89
N ILE A 155 -17.13 13.00 0.71
CA ILE A 155 -17.06 11.78 -0.11
C ILE A 155 -15.64 11.56 -0.62
N SER A 156 -15.39 10.39 -1.15
CA SER A 156 -14.14 10.02 -1.81
C SER A 156 -14.45 9.18 -3.07
N VAL A 157 -13.43 8.77 -3.80
CA VAL A 157 -13.57 7.91 -4.98
C VAL A 157 -14.32 6.59 -4.68
N SER A 158 -14.33 6.10 -3.42
CA SER A 158 -15.08 4.89 -3.07
C SER A 158 -16.58 5.05 -3.31
N GLN A 159 -17.15 6.23 -3.03
CA GLN A 159 -18.56 6.51 -3.31
C GLN A 159 -18.85 6.54 -4.82
N ALA A 160 -17.88 6.94 -5.64
CA ALA A 160 -18.03 6.88 -7.10
C ALA A 160 -18.05 5.42 -7.60
N PHE A 161 -17.25 4.52 -7.04
CA PHE A 161 -17.33 3.09 -7.34
C PHE A 161 -18.67 2.47 -6.88
N GLU A 162 -19.18 2.85 -5.71
CA GLU A 162 -20.49 2.40 -5.21
C GLU A 162 -21.66 2.95 -6.05
N ALA A 163 -21.50 4.13 -6.65
CA ALA A 163 -22.55 4.78 -7.46
C ALA A 163 -22.98 3.92 -8.65
N ALA A 164 -22.05 3.22 -9.30
CA ALA A 164 -22.36 2.30 -10.39
C ALA A 164 -23.32 1.18 -9.95
N GLY A 165 -23.08 0.59 -8.76
CA GLY A 165 -23.97 -0.42 -8.17
C GLY A 165 -25.35 0.15 -7.79
N LYS A 166 -25.38 1.37 -7.22
CA LYS A 166 -26.64 2.06 -6.87
C LYS A 166 -27.45 2.40 -8.12
N PHE A 167 -26.80 2.85 -9.19
CA PHE A 167 -27.43 3.14 -10.46
C PHE A 167 -28.04 1.87 -11.09
N ALA A 168 -27.25 0.78 -11.16
CA ALA A 168 -27.74 -0.52 -11.66
C ALA A 168 -28.91 -1.09 -10.84
N ALA A 169 -28.97 -0.79 -9.53
CA ALA A 169 -30.07 -1.17 -8.64
C ALA A 169 -31.27 -0.21 -8.70
N GLY A 170 -31.23 0.86 -9.54
CA GLY A 170 -32.29 1.86 -9.63
C GLY A 170 -32.41 2.78 -8.40
N LYS A 171 -31.37 2.83 -7.56
CA LYS A 171 -31.32 3.65 -6.33
C LYS A 171 -30.65 5.01 -6.53
N MET A 172 -30.18 5.32 -7.73
CA MET A 172 -29.53 6.55 -8.12
C MET A 172 -29.88 6.89 -9.57
N THR A 173 -30.13 8.15 -9.87
CA THR A 173 -30.38 8.62 -11.25
C THR A 173 -29.06 8.86 -11.99
N GLN A 174 -29.12 8.97 -13.32
CA GLN A 174 -27.95 9.33 -14.14
C GLN A 174 -27.43 10.72 -13.78
N GLU A 175 -28.31 11.67 -13.49
CA GLU A 175 -27.96 13.04 -13.12
C GLU A 175 -27.20 13.08 -11.79
N GLU A 176 -27.70 12.39 -10.75
CA GLU A 176 -27.03 12.27 -9.46
C GLU A 176 -25.66 11.57 -9.58
N MET A 177 -25.54 10.56 -10.43
CA MET A 177 -24.26 9.89 -10.68
C MET A 177 -23.26 10.83 -11.33
N THR A 178 -23.67 11.59 -12.34
CA THR A 178 -22.81 12.56 -13.05
C THR A 178 -22.37 13.69 -12.11
N ASP A 179 -23.27 14.17 -11.25
CA ASP A 179 -22.93 15.19 -10.25
C ASP A 179 -21.93 14.66 -9.21
N LEU A 180 -22.12 13.41 -8.75
CA LEU A 180 -21.19 12.76 -7.83
C LEU A 180 -19.80 12.58 -8.46
N GLU A 181 -19.72 12.14 -9.73
CA GLU A 181 -18.46 11.99 -10.47
C GLU A 181 -17.67 13.30 -10.50
N ALA A 182 -18.32 14.42 -10.73
CA ALA A 182 -17.68 15.73 -10.81
C ALA A 182 -17.10 16.21 -9.46
N HIS A 183 -17.60 15.69 -8.34
CA HIS A 183 -17.27 16.19 -7.00
C HIS A 183 -16.48 15.21 -6.13
N ALA A 184 -16.34 13.93 -6.54
CA ALA A 184 -15.72 12.90 -5.72
C ALA A 184 -14.21 13.09 -5.52
N CYS A 185 -13.50 13.68 -6.49
CA CYS A 185 -12.05 13.88 -6.47
C CYS A 185 -11.70 15.36 -6.78
N PRO A 186 -11.77 16.26 -5.80
CA PRO A 186 -11.76 17.71 -6.04
C PRO A 186 -10.35 18.30 -6.24
N SER A 187 -9.28 17.57 -5.95
CA SER A 187 -7.90 18.08 -6.02
C SER A 187 -6.91 17.01 -6.45
N CYS A 188 -5.67 17.42 -6.78
CA CYS A 188 -4.56 16.50 -6.89
C CYS A 188 -4.27 15.84 -5.51
N GLY A 189 -3.54 14.73 -5.53
CA GLY A 189 -3.20 13.96 -4.35
C GLY A 189 -3.54 12.47 -4.51
N SER A 190 -3.05 11.63 -3.61
CA SER A 190 -3.54 10.27 -3.44
C SER A 190 -4.99 10.29 -2.93
N CYS A 191 -5.64 9.14 -2.80
CA CYS A 191 -7.05 9.07 -2.38
C CYS A 191 -7.31 9.87 -1.08
N ALA A 192 -8.53 10.43 -0.91
CA ALA A 192 -8.88 11.18 0.30
C ALA A 192 -9.05 10.28 1.54
N GLY A 193 -9.40 8.99 1.36
CA GLY A 193 -9.55 8.02 2.46
C GLY A 193 -8.25 7.28 2.80
N LEU A 194 -8.27 6.50 3.87
CA LEU A 194 -7.16 5.64 4.28
C LEU A 194 -7.19 4.33 3.47
N PHE A 195 -6.81 4.44 2.20
CA PHE A 195 -6.61 3.32 1.29
C PHE A 195 -5.12 2.96 1.22
N THR A 196 -4.70 2.10 0.30
CA THR A 196 -3.33 1.58 0.27
C THR A 196 -2.27 2.67 0.10
N ALA A 197 -2.48 3.65 -0.81
CA ALA A 197 -1.54 4.75 -1.02
C ALA A 197 -1.25 5.52 0.27
N ASN A 198 -2.31 5.99 0.93
CA ASN A 198 -2.19 6.77 2.16
C ASN A 198 -1.67 5.94 3.33
N THR A 199 -2.08 4.67 3.43
CA THR A 199 -1.51 3.77 4.42
C THR A 199 0.00 3.68 4.26
N MET A 200 0.51 3.41 3.05
CA MET A 200 1.95 3.30 2.83
C MET A 200 2.70 4.64 3.01
N ASN A 201 2.07 5.78 2.65
CA ASN A 201 2.61 7.11 2.93
C ASN A 201 2.76 7.36 4.44
N CYS A 202 1.76 6.99 5.24
CA CYS A 202 1.80 7.06 6.70
C CYS A 202 2.83 6.08 7.28
N LEU A 203 2.89 4.86 6.77
CA LEU A 203 3.85 3.85 7.23
C LEU A 203 5.30 4.21 6.86
N SER A 204 5.54 5.03 5.82
CA SER A 204 6.87 5.58 5.55
C SER A 204 7.38 6.44 6.72
N GLU A 205 6.46 7.14 7.42
CA GLU A 205 6.79 7.86 8.67
C GLU A 205 7.07 6.90 9.83
N ALA A 206 6.22 5.88 10.00
CA ALA A 206 6.34 4.91 11.07
C ALA A 206 7.59 4.03 10.94
N LEU A 207 7.99 3.69 9.69
CA LEU A 207 9.25 3.04 9.37
C LEU A 207 10.47 3.93 9.63
N GLY A 208 10.28 5.24 9.83
CA GLY A 208 11.37 6.19 10.03
C GLY A 208 11.99 6.75 8.74
N MET A 209 11.49 6.39 7.55
CA MET A 209 12.04 6.79 6.24
C MET A 209 11.54 8.13 5.72
N ALA A 210 10.60 8.78 6.38
CA ALA A 210 10.00 10.05 5.98
C ALA A 210 9.89 11.03 7.15
N LEU A 211 9.75 12.31 6.83
CA LEU A 211 9.50 13.37 7.81
C LEU A 211 8.05 13.34 8.32
N PRO A 212 7.79 13.87 9.53
CA PRO A 212 6.43 14.08 10.03
C PRO A 212 5.55 14.87 9.05
N GLY A 213 4.32 14.41 8.87
CA GLY A 213 3.36 14.99 7.94
C GLY A 213 3.49 14.48 6.50
N ASN A 214 4.44 13.59 6.25
CA ASN A 214 4.62 13.01 4.92
C ASN A 214 3.35 12.32 4.39
N GLY A 215 2.67 11.54 5.24
CA GLY A 215 1.47 10.79 4.87
C GLY A 215 0.17 11.56 4.98
N THR A 216 0.13 12.67 5.74
CA THR A 216 -1.13 13.30 6.16
C THR A 216 -1.36 14.70 5.61
N ILE A 217 -0.33 15.54 5.48
CA ILE A 217 -0.51 16.89 4.92
C ILE A 217 -1.15 16.80 3.52
N PRO A 218 -2.33 17.40 3.30
CA PRO A 218 -2.97 17.38 1.99
C PRO A 218 -2.12 17.97 0.87
N ALA A 219 -2.19 17.38 -0.33
CA ALA A 219 -1.50 17.89 -1.52
C ALA A 219 -1.90 19.34 -1.85
N ALA A 220 -3.15 19.72 -1.55
CA ALA A 220 -3.67 21.06 -1.71
C ALA A 220 -3.04 22.09 -0.75
N TYR A 221 -2.43 21.66 0.36
CA TYR A 221 -1.71 22.54 1.29
C TYR A 221 -0.28 22.76 0.78
N THR A 222 -0.19 23.43 -0.36
CA THR A 222 1.02 23.57 -1.17
C THR A 222 2.20 24.16 -0.38
N GLY A 223 1.93 25.15 0.49
CA GLY A 223 2.96 25.77 1.34
C GLY A 223 3.63 24.75 2.26
N ASP A 224 2.86 23.99 3.00
CA ASP A 224 3.35 23.00 3.95
C ASP A 224 4.06 21.85 3.23
N ARG A 225 3.54 21.39 2.08
CA ARG A 225 4.21 20.40 1.23
C ARG A 225 5.58 20.87 0.74
N PHE A 226 5.69 22.12 0.30
CA PHE A 226 6.97 22.68 -0.14
C PHE A 226 7.97 22.85 1.00
N ILE A 227 7.49 23.24 2.19
CA ILE A 227 8.34 23.31 3.39
C ILE A 227 8.87 21.92 3.74
N LEU A 228 7.99 20.89 3.76
CA LEU A 228 8.38 19.51 4.01
C LEU A 228 9.42 19.02 2.99
N ALA A 229 9.18 19.24 1.69
CA ALA A 229 10.09 18.83 0.61
C ALA A 229 11.47 19.51 0.71
N LYS A 230 11.53 20.83 0.97
CA LYS A 230 12.77 21.55 1.19
C LYS A 230 13.53 21.04 2.43
N ARG A 231 12.78 20.74 3.51
CA ARG A 231 13.37 20.17 4.72
C ARG A 231 13.97 18.79 4.45
N ALA A 232 13.28 17.94 3.67
CA ALA A 232 13.81 16.65 3.25
C ALA A 232 15.09 16.78 2.44
N GLY A 233 15.17 17.79 1.56
CA GLY A 233 16.40 18.13 0.83
C GLY A 233 17.58 18.53 1.72
N LYS A 234 17.33 19.11 2.90
CA LYS A 234 18.38 19.35 3.90
C LYS A 234 18.74 18.08 4.66
N VAL A 235 17.73 17.34 5.11
CA VAL A 235 17.90 16.11 5.90
C VAL A 235 18.69 15.05 5.14
N ILE A 236 18.52 14.93 3.82
CA ILE A 236 19.29 13.95 3.04
C ILE A 236 20.80 14.26 3.08
N MET A 237 21.18 15.53 3.16
CA MET A 237 22.60 15.93 3.30
C MET A 237 23.14 15.56 4.68
N ASP A 238 22.34 15.73 5.74
CA ASP A 238 22.69 15.28 7.10
C ASP A 238 22.85 13.75 7.19
N LEU A 239 21.95 13.01 6.52
CA LEU A 239 22.04 11.55 6.43
C LEU A 239 23.30 11.10 5.70
N LEU A 240 23.66 11.78 4.62
CA LEU A 240 24.88 11.51 3.87
C LEU A 240 26.13 11.78 4.70
N GLU A 241 26.19 12.92 5.41
CA GLU A 241 27.30 13.27 6.28
C GLU A 241 27.50 12.25 7.40
N LYS A 242 26.39 11.82 8.02
CA LYS A 242 26.39 10.81 9.09
C LYS A 242 26.49 9.37 8.60
N ASN A 243 26.47 9.16 7.30
CA ASN A 243 26.41 7.85 6.65
C ASN A 243 25.29 6.94 7.19
N ILE A 244 24.10 7.53 7.42
CA ILE A 244 22.90 6.80 7.85
C ILE A 244 22.19 6.28 6.60
N CYS A 245 22.14 4.96 6.46
CA CYS A 245 21.58 4.26 5.31
C CYS A 245 20.20 3.64 5.65
N PRO A 246 19.38 3.28 4.65
CA PRO A 246 18.07 2.70 4.87
C PRO A 246 18.05 1.46 5.78
N ARG A 247 19.03 0.57 5.71
CA ARG A 247 19.08 -0.63 6.55
C ARG A 247 19.47 -0.35 8.02
N ASP A 248 20.00 0.85 8.32
CA ASP A 248 20.19 1.31 9.71
C ASP A 248 18.85 1.71 10.33
N ILE A 249 17.91 2.19 9.50
CA ILE A 249 16.55 2.61 9.88
C ILE A 249 15.56 1.45 9.79
N LEU A 250 15.52 0.75 8.65
CA LEU A 250 14.60 -0.34 8.33
C LEU A 250 15.01 -1.63 9.06
N THR A 251 15.01 -1.58 10.37
CA THR A 251 15.30 -2.71 11.27
C THR A 251 14.03 -3.45 11.64
N ARG A 252 14.14 -4.63 12.26
CA ARG A 252 12.99 -5.36 12.80
C ARG A 252 12.10 -4.47 13.67
N LYS A 253 12.68 -3.62 14.52
CA LYS A 253 11.96 -2.66 15.37
C LYS A 253 11.15 -1.65 14.55
N ALA A 254 11.69 -1.15 13.45
CA ALA A 254 10.99 -0.22 12.57
C ALA A 254 9.78 -0.88 11.89
N PHE A 255 9.91 -2.14 11.45
CA PHE A 255 8.78 -2.89 10.90
C PHE A 255 7.71 -3.18 11.95
N GLU A 256 8.08 -3.54 13.16
CA GLU A 256 7.13 -3.72 14.27
C GLU A 256 6.38 -2.42 14.59
N ASN A 257 7.09 -1.28 14.60
CA ASN A 257 6.46 0.04 14.74
C ASN A 257 5.48 0.34 13.62
N ALA A 258 5.87 0.08 12.37
CA ALA A 258 5.00 0.29 11.22
C ALA A 258 3.74 -0.58 11.27
N ILE A 259 3.88 -1.88 11.60
CA ILE A 259 2.75 -2.79 11.78
C ILE A 259 1.85 -2.30 12.94
N THR A 260 2.42 -1.85 14.06
CA THR A 260 1.64 -1.30 15.18
C THR A 260 0.84 -0.07 14.77
N VAL A 261 1.44 0.86 14.02
CA VAL A 261 0.73 2.03 13.49
C VAL A 261 -0.37 1.62 12.53
N ASP A 262 -0.08 0.68 11.61
CA ASP A 262 -1.05 0.13 10.66
C ASP A 262 -2.30 -0.44 11.36
N MET A 263 -2.08 -1.23 12.42
CA MET A 263 -3.16 -1.78 13.27
C MET A 263 -3.94 -0.68 13.98
N GLY A 264 -3.24 0.32 14.52
CA GLY A 264 -3.84 1.44 15.26
C GLY A 264 -4.68 2.36 14.39
N ILE A 265 -4.31 2.57 13.13
CA ILE A 265 -5.06 3.42 12.20
C ILE A 265 -6.09 2.65 11.35
N GLY A 266 -6.07 1.31 11.37
CA GLY A 266 -6.94 0.48 10.54
C GLY A 266 -6.61 0.60 9.05
N GLY A 267 -5.35 0.45 8.71
CA GLY A 267 -4.83 0.60 7.36
C GLY A 267 -5.30 -0.47 6.36
N SER A 268 -4.61 -0.56 5.25
CA SER A 268 -4.95 -1.47 4.16
C SER A 268 -4.37 -2.86 4.38
N SER A 269 -5.13 -3.92 4.08
CA SER A 269 -4.61 -5.31 4.07
C SER A 269 -3.43 -5.52 3.12
N ASN A 270 -3.25 -4.66 2.12
CA ASN A 270 -2.11 -4.69 1.20
C ASN A 270 -0.76 -4.45 1.90
N THR A 271 -0.76 -3.85 3.09
CA THR A 271 0.46 -3.62 3.88
C THR A 271 1.16 -4.91 4.27
N VAL A 272 0.41 -6.00 4.49
CA VAL A 272 0.98 -7.33 4.76
C VAL A 272 1.91 -7.76 3.62
N LEU A 273 1.51 -7.53 2.36
CA LEU A 273 2.38 -7.77 1.20
C LEU A 273 3.55 -6.78 1.13
N HIS A 274 3.27 -5.48 1.31
CA HIS A 274 4.25 -4.44 1.03
C HIS A 274 5.33 -4.37 2.10
N LEU A 275 4.98 -4.45 3.39
CA LEU A 275 5.97 -4.47 4.47
C LEU A 275 6.84 -5.73 4.41
N THR A 276 6.23 -6.89 4.07
CA THR A 276 6.99 -8.13 3.87
C THR A 276 7.97 -8.02 2.69
N ALA A 277 7.56 -7.39 1.58
CA ALA A 277 8.44 -7.19 0.42
C ALA A 277 9.60 -6.23 0.74
N ILE A 278 9.33 -5.11 1.44
CA ILE A 278 10.38 -4.16 1.86
C ILE A 278 11.36 -4.82 2.83
N ALA A 279 10.84 -5.59 3.79
CA ALA A 279 11.68 -6.33 4.75
C ALA A 279 12.56 -7.38 4.07
N ASN A 280 12.04 -8.05 3.02
CA ASN A 280 12.81 -8.98 2.22
C ASN A 280 14.05 -8.33 1.59
N GLU A 281 13.94 -7.09 1.09
CA GLU A 281 15.09 -6.31 0.58
C GLU A 281 16.13 -5.99 1.67
N CYS A 282 15.71 -5.97 2.93
CA CYS A 282 16.60 -5.82 4.09
C CYS A 282 17.17 -7.16 4.61
N GLY A 283 16.78 -8.30 4.04
CA GLY A 283 17.10 -9.63 4.56
C GLY A 283 16.35 -9.98 5.86
N ILE A 284 15.27 -9.27 6.17
CA ILE A 284 14.46 -9.45 7.39
C ILE A 284 13.21 -10.28 7.06
N LYS A 285 13.02 -11.39 7.77
CA LYS A 285 11.79 -12.20 7.65
C LYS A 285 10.70 -11.64 8.58
N ILE A 286 9.54 -11.34 8.00
CA ILE A 286 8.33 -10.94 8.71
C ILE A 286 7.26 -12.00 8.44
N PRO A 287 7.03 -12.94 9.38
CA PRO A 287 5.96 -13.91 9.22
C PRO A 287 4.59 -13.24 9.37
N ALA A 288 3.57 -13.77 8.70
CA ALA A 288 2.20 -13.24 8.79
C ALA A 288 1.67 -13.26 10.24
N THR A 289 2.10 -14.24 11.06
CA THR A 289 1.76 -14.33 12.50
C THR A 289 2.17 -13.10 13.29
N LEU A 290 3.25 -12.40 12.90
CA LEU A 290 3.66 -11.16 13.56
C LEU A 290 2.59 -10.07 13.42
N PHE A 291 1.94 -9.98 12.26
CA PHE A 291 0.86 -9.01 12.06
C PHE A 291 -0.31 -9.31 13.00
N ASP A 292 -0.64 -10.59 13.19
CA ASP A 292 -1.71 -10.99 14.11
C ASP A 292 -1.35 -10.76 15.58
N GLU A 293 -0.13 -11.12 15.99
CA GLU A 293 0.40 -10.88 17.34
C GLU A 293 0.37 -9.38 17.70
N ILE A 294 0.79 -8.51 16.77
CA ILE A 294 0.75 -7.06 16.96
C ILE A 294 -0.70 -6.56 16.94
N SER A 295 -1.54 -7.06 16.03
CA SER A 295 -2.96 -6.71 15.96
C SER A 295 -3.70 -7.03 17.27
N ALA A 296 -3.43 -8.19 17.86
CA ALA A 296 -4.07 -8.62 19.10
C ALA A 296 -3.85 -7.68 20.29
N ARG A 297 -2.71 -6.99 20.32
CA ARG A 297 -2.32 -6.08 21.44
C ARG A 297 -2.46 -4.58 21.12
N THR A 298 -2.72 -4.23 19.86
CA THR A 298 -2.76 -2.82 19.42
C THR A 298 -4.21 -2.34 19.34
N PRO A 299 -4.62 -1.33 20.12
CA PRO A 299 -5.95 -0.78 20.01
C PRO A 299 -6.16 -0.01 18.70
N TYR A 300 -7.33 -0.17 18.08
CA TYR A 300 -7.76 0.59 16.91
C TYR A 300 -8.29 1.96 17.35
N ILE A 301 -7.55 3.03 17.07
CA ILE A 301 -7.78 4.37 17.64
C ILE A 301 -8.19 5.44 16.62
N THR A 302 -8.26 5.12 15.31
CA THR A 302 -8.82 6.05 14.32
C THR A 302 -9.85 5.35 13.44
N LYS A 303 -10.87 6.07 12.97
CA LYS A 303 -11.93 5.50 12.13
C LYS A 303 -12.11 6.33 10.86
N LEU A 304 -11.15 6.17 9.95
CA LEU A 304 -11.10 6.90 8.68
C LEU A 304 -11.89 6.17 7.58
N SER A 305 -12.33 6.90 6.55
CA SER A 305 -12.94 6.33 5.34
C SER A 305 -12.01 5.23 4.74
N PRO A 306 -12.52 4.04 4.39
CA PRO A 306 -13.92 3.64 4.22
C PRO A 306 -14.61 3.13 5.49
N ALA A 307 -13.89 2.91 6.61
CA ALA A 307 -14.45 2.38 7.85
C ALA A 307 -15.24 3.43 8.66
N GLY A 308 -15.04 4.71 8.38
CA GLY A 308 -15.71 5.85 9.04
C GLY A 308 -15.92 7.02 8.09
N THR A 309 -16.29 8.16 8.66
CA THR A 309 -16.62 9.40 7.93
C THR A 309 -15.46 10.38 7.84
N HIS A 310 -14.43 10.22 8.66
CA HIS A 310 -13.23 11.06 8.62
C HIS A 310 -12.33 10.69 7.43
N HIS A 311 -11.58 11.67 6.95
CA HIS A 311 -10.66 11.54 5.82
C HIS A 311 -9.23 11.89 6.24
N MET A 312 -8.28 11.79 5.33
CA MET A 312 -6.86 12.03 5.64
C MET A 312 -6.57 13.45 6.10
N GLN A 313 -7.30 14.45 5.60
CA GLN A 313 -7.20 15.84 6.08
C GLN A 313 -7.60 15.97 7.56
N ASP A 314 -8.61 15.22 8.00
CA ASP A 314 -9.01 15.21 9.41
C ASP A 314 -7.92 14.61 10.31
N LEU A 315 -7.23 13.57 9.80
CA LEU A 315 -6.10 12.96 10.51
C LEU A 315 -4.91 13.92 10.64
N ASP A 316 -4.63 14.71 9.59
CA ASP A 316 -3.60 15.76 9.64
C ASP A 316 -3.92 16.80 10.71
N GLU A 317 -5.15 17.34 10.69
CA GLU A 317 -5.65 18.30 11.69
C GLU A 317 -5.66 17.73 13.10
N ALA A 318 -5.77 16.40 13.25
CA ALA A 318 -5.77 15.73 14.54
C ALA A 318 -4.35 15.52 15.13
N GLY A 319 -3.30 15.90 14.40
CA GLY A 319 -1.90 15.77 14.80
C GLY A 319 -1.12 14.71 14.03
N GLY A 320 -1.74 14.10 13.03
CA GLY A 320 -1.11 13.17 12.08
C GLY A 320 -0.57 11.89 12.72
N ILE A 321 0.35 11.25 12.01
CA ILE A 321 0.94 9.96 12.44
C ILE A 321 1.80 10.13 13.70
N ASN A 322 2.39 11.29 13.94
CA ASN A 322 3.13 11.51 15.19
C ASN A 322 2.22 11.47 16.42
N ALA A 323 1.00 12.04 16.34
CA ALA A 323 0.02 11.96 17.43
C ALA A 323 -0.45 10.52 17.67
N VAL A 324 -0.70 9.76 16.60
CA VAL A 324 -1.02 8.33 16.67
C VAL A 324 0.11 7.56 17.36
N MET A 325 1.37 7.74 16.93
CA MET A 325 2.51 7.06 17.52
C MET A 325 2.75 7.46 18.97
N HIS A 326 2.60 8.76 19.30
CA HIS A 326 2.69 9.21 20.69
C HIS A 326 1.63 8.53 21.57
N GLU A 327 0.40 8.44 21.08
CA GLU A 327 -0.70 7.82 21.82
C GLU A 327 -0.46 6.32 22.03
N LEU A 328 -0.06 5.59 21.00
CA LEU A 328 0.29 4.16 21.08
C LEU A 328 1.48 3.89 22.01
N SER A 329 2.44 4.82 22.08
CA SER A 329 3.62 4.70 22.95
C SER A 329 3.29 4.67 24.44
N LYS A 330 2.14 5.25 24.86
CA LYS A 330 1.70 5.26 26.28
C LYS A 330 1.46 3.85 26.84
N LYS A 331 1.17 2.87 25.95
CA LYS A 331 1.07 1.44 26.31
C LYS A 331 2.30 0.62 25.97
N ASN A 332 3.46 1.26 25.75
CA ASN A 332 4.71 0.61 25.39
C ASN A 332 4.60 -0.29 24.14
N LEU A 333 3.77 0.12 23.18
CA LEU A 333 3.52 -0.64 21.93
C LEU A 333 4.58 -0.39 20.86
N LEU A 334 5.42 0.64 21.02
CA LEU A 334 6.41 1.07 20.05
C LEU A 334 7.84 0.96 20.57
N ASN A 335 8.76 0.66 19.68
CA ASN A 335 10.20 0.67 19.91
C ASN A 335 10.73 2.10 19.75
N LEU A 336 10.78 2.88 20.84
CA LEU A 336 11.12 4.30 20.83
C LEU A 336 12.58 4.60 20.50
N ASP A 337 13.46 3.62 20.64
CA ASP A 337 14.89 3.69 20.30
C ASP A 337 15.16 3.42 18.80
N ALA A 338 14.13 3.08 18.01
CA ALA A 338 14.27 2.90 16.58
C ALA A 338 14.73 4.19 15.91
N LEU A 339 15.73 4.08 15.02
CA LEU A 339 16.27 5.20 14.27
C LEU A 339 15.30 5.66 13.19
N THR A 340 15.26 6.96 12.96
CA THR A 340 14.52 7.60 11.87
C THR A 340 15.45 8.54 11.10
N VAL A 341 15.00 9.11 10.00
CA VAL A 341 15.75 10.12 9.25
C VAL A 341 16.07 11.40 10.06
N THR A 342 15.52 11.57 11.26
CA THR A 342 15.73 12.76 12.12
C THR A 342 16.06 12.44 13.58
N GLY A 343 16.70 11.32 13.86
CA GLY A 343 16.99 10.85 15.22
C GLY A 343 16.13 9.68 15.63
N THR A 344 15.96 9.43 16.94
CA THR A 344 15.13 8.31 17.41
C THR A 344 13.64 8.62 17.31
N LEU A 345 12.83 7.57 17.22
CA LEU A 345 11.37 7.72 17.21
C LEU A 345 10.87 8.43 18.47
N GLY A 346 11.41 8.08 19.64
CA GLY A 346 11.03 8.69 20.91
C GLY A 346 11.26 10.20 20.95
N GLU A 347 12.42 10.67 20.44
CA GLU A 347 12.72 12.09 20.33
C GLU A 347 11.74 12.80 19.39
N ARG A 348 11.38 12.14 18.29
CA ARG A 348 10.50 12.67 17.26
C ARG A 348 9.06 12.89 17.75
N ILE A 349 8.51 11.97 18.55
CA ILE A 349 7.11 11.99 18.94
C ILE A 349 6.85 12.60 20.35
N LYS A 350 7.90 12.91 21.13
CA LYS A 350 7.76 13.32 22.54
C LYS A 350 6.80 14.49 22.81
N ASN A 351 6.68 15.40 21.86
CA ASN A 351 5.84 16.59 21.98
C ASN A 351 4.55 16.50 21.15
N ALA A 352 4.31 15.36 20.48
CA ALA A 352 3.12 15.16 19.68
C ALA A 352 1.90 14.96 20.59
N LYS A 353 0.75 15.47 20.18
CA LYS A 353 -0.51 15.37 20.94
C LYS A 353 -1.70 15.24 20.00
N ILE A 354 -2.77 14.72 20.52
CA ILE A 354 -4.05 14.66 19.82
C ILE A 354 -4.67 16.06 19.86
N GLU A 355 -4.89 16.66 18.68
CA GLU A 355 -5.56 17.98 18.56
C GLU A 355 -7.07 17.81 18.34
N ARG A 356 -7.53 16.67 17.75
CA ARG A 356 -8.94 16.35 17.50
C ARG A 356 -9.28 14.96 18.06
N PRO A 357 -9.82 14.89 19.29
CA PRO A 357 -10.19 13.62 19.94
C PRO A 357 -11.37 12.89 19.26
N ASP A 358 -12.11 13.55 18.40
CA ASP A 358 -13.14 12.94 17.54
C ASP A 358 -12.55 12.10 16.39
N VAL A 359 -11.30 12.33 16.03
CA VAL A 359 -10.60 11.64 14.92
C VAL A 359 -9.62 10.60 15.45
N ILE A 360 -8.78 10.98 16.42
CA ILE A 360 -7.84 10.07 17.09
C ILE A 360 -8.32 9.86 18.53
N HIS A 361 -8.78 8.66 18.83
CA HIS A 361 -9.16 8.26 20.19
C HIS A 361 -7.93 7.95 21.04
N THR A 362 -8.08 8.00 22.35
CA THR A 362 -7.02 7.55 23.25
C THR A 362 -6.95 6.03 23.31
N VAL A 363 -5.77 5.50 23.65
CA VAL A 363 -5.56 4.06 23.85
C VAL A 363 -6.40 3.46 24.98
N ASP A 364 -6.95 4.30 25.86
CA ASP A 364 -7.84 3.89 26.95
C ASP A 364 -9.32 3.89 26.55
N ASN A 365 -9.67 4.57 25.44
CA ASN A 365 -11.01 4.59 24.86
C ASN A 365 -10.96 4.37 23.34
N PRO A 366 -10.46 3.22 22.86
CA PRO A 366 -10.34 2.94 21.43
C PRO A 366 -11.69 2.56 20.81
N TYR A 367 -11.77 2.59 19.46
CA TYR A 367 -12.91 2.01 18.75
C TYR A 367 -13.01 0.49 18.93
N ARG A 368 -11.83 -0.18 19.02
CA ARG A 368 -11.69 -1.61 19.34
C ARG A 368 -10.42 -1.83 20.15
N ALA A 369 -10.44 -2.84 21.02
CA ALA A 369 -9.27 -3.25 21.81
C ALA A 369 -8.17 -3.88 20.96
N THR A 370 -8.50 -4.39 19.75
CA THR A 370 -7.58 -5.04 18.81
C THR A 370 -7.50 -4.27 17.49
N GLY A 371 -6.45 -4.51 16.72
CA GLY A 371 -6.14 -3.82 15.48
C GLY A 371 -7.15 -4.01 14.35
N GLY A 372 -7.02 -3.18 13.32
CA GLY A 372 -7.94 -3.13 12.18
C GLY A 372 -7.77 -4.25 11.16
N ILE A 373 -6.68 -5.04 11.23
CA ILE A 373 -6.38 -6.15 10.30
C ILE A 373 -6.30 -7.45 11.10
N ALA A 374 -6.82 -8.54 10.53
CA ALA A 374 -6.70 -9.89 11.07
C ALA A 374 -6.06 -10.83 10.05
N ILE A 375 -5.19 -11.71 10.54
CA ILE A 375 -4.61 -12.81 9.77
C ILE A 375 -5.39 -14.07 10.10
N LEU A 376 -5.90 -14.74 9.07
CA LEU A 376 -6.65 -15.99 9.23
C LEU A 376 -5.78 -17.18 8.82
N GLN A 377 -6.00 -18.31 9.47
CA GLN A 377 -5.39 -19.61 9.17
C GLN A 377 -6.44 -20.69 9.17
N GLY A 378 -6.13 -21.82 8.54
CA GLY A 378 -7.01 -22.97 8.47
C GLY A 378 -6.68 -23.87 7.29
N ASN A 379 -7.47 -24.92 7.11
CA ASN A 379 -7.25 -25.87 6.03
C ASN A 379 -7.42 -25.23 4.64
N LEU A 380 -8.13 -24.08 4.55
CA LEU A 380 -8.32 -23.34 3.30
C LEU A 380 -7.14 -22.39 3.02
N CYS A 381 -6.44 -21.93 4.04
CA CYS A 381 -5.30 -21.01 3.92
C CYS A 381 -4.15 -21.41 4.86
N PRO A 382 -3.46 -22.54 4.58
CA PRO A 382 -2.43 -23.08 5.48
C PRO A 382 -1.25 -22.13 5.69
N ASP A 383 -0.91 -21.27 4.73
CA ASP A 383 0.09 -20.23 4.96
C ASP A 383 -0.54 -19.05 5.70
N TYR A 384 -1.55 -18.42 5.12
CA TYR A 384 -2.36 -17.34 5.70
C TYR A 384 -3.44 -16.83 4.73
N ALA A 385 -4.36 -16.06 5.28
CA ALA A 385 -5.23 -15.12 4.56
C ALA A 385 -5.36 -13.83 5.37
N VAL A 386 -5.80 -12.75 4.74
CA VAL A 386 -5.91 -11.43 5.39
C VAL A 386 -7.30 -10.85 5.23
N VAL A 387 -7.80 -10.19 6.28
CA VAL A 387 -9.04 -9.43 6.26
C VAL A 387 -8.88 -8.09 6.95
N LYS A 388 -9.49 -7.04 6.38
CA LYS A 388 -9.62 -5.72 7.03
C LYS A 388 -10.77 -5.81 8.04
N ALA A 389 -10.49 -6.32 9.24
CA ALA A 389 -11.49 -6.55 10.29
C ALA A 389 -12.21 -5.26 10.71
N SER A 390 -11.55 -4.09 10.59
CA SER A 390 -12.16 -2.78 10.86
C SER A 390 -13.31 -2.41 9.91
N ALA A 391 -13.41 -3.04 8.75
CA ALA A 391 -14.43 -2.81 7.73
C ALA A 391 -15.52 -3.91 7.69
N VAL A 392 -15.48 -4.87 8.61
CA VAL A 392 -16.46 -5.97 8.71
C VAL A 392 -17.49 -5.62 9.77
N SER A 393 -18.78 -5.77 9.43
CA SER A 393 -19.89 -5.61 10.38
C SER A 393 -19.90 -6.74 11.41
N GLU A 394 -20.43 -6.47 12.60
CA GLU A 394 -20.39 -7.44 13.72
C GLU A 394 -21.09 -8.77 13.38
N ASP A 395 -22.20 -8.72 12.64
CA ASP A 395 -22.97 -9.87 12.19
C ASP A 395 -22.26 -10.72 11.12
N MET A 396 -21.17 -10.21 10.51
CA MET A 396 -20.36 -10.92 9.52
C MET A 396 -18.98 -11.35 10.06
N LEU A 397 -18.66 -11.06 11.33
CA LEU A 397 -17.40 -11.50 11.93
C LEU A 397 -17.28 -13.02 12.04
N VAL A 398 -18.40 -13.70 12.27
CA VAL A 398 -18.51 -15.16 12.21
C VAL A 398 -19.58 -15.50 11.18
N TYR A 399 -19.16 -16.14 10.10
CA TYR A 399 -20.04 -16.40 8.97
C TYR A 399 -19.82 -17.80 8.40
N LYS A 400 -20.91 -18.43 8.00
CA LYS A 400 -20.90 -19.74 7.36
C LYS A 400 -21.79 -19.72 6.12
N GLY A 401 -21.25 -20.13 4.98
CA GLY A 401 -21.99 -20.06 3.73
C GLY A 401 -21.57 -21.11 2.71
N LYS A 402 -22.37 -21.24 1.65
CA LYS A 402 -22.11 -22.14 0.53
C LYS A 402 -21.22 -21.47 -0.51
N ALA A 403 -20.20 -22.16 -0.95
CA ALA A 403 -19.29 -21.68 -2.00
C ALA A 403 -20.01 -21.49 -3.34
N LYS A 404 -19.70 -20.36 -3.99
CA LYS A 404 -19.97 -20.05 -5.40
C LYS A 404 -18.62 -19.70 -6.05
N CYS A 405 -18.12 -20.60 -6.89
CA CYS A 405 -16.74 -20.55 -7.40
C CYS A 405 -16.65 -19.88 -8.75
N PHE A 406 -15.70 -18.95 -8.89
CA PHE A 406 -15.40 -18.23 -10.12
C PHE A 406 -13.89 -18.21 -10.36
N ASP A 407 -13.44 -18.47 -11.59
CA ASP A 407 -12.03 -18.52 -11.95
C ASP A 407 -11.50 -17.17 -12.48
N SER A 408 -12.30 -16.11 -12.34
CA SER A 408 -11.91 -14.72 -12.60
C SER A 408 -12.84 -13.73 -11.88
N GLU A 409 -12.35 -12.48 -11.71
CA GLU A 409 -13.15 -11.36 -11.19
C GLU A 409 -14.34 -11.07 -12.09
N GLU A 410 -14.14 -11.07 -13.41
CA GLU A 410 -15.17 -10.76 -14.41
C GLU A 410 -16.35 -11.75 -14.33
N ALA A 411 -16.06 -13.05 -14.16
CA ALA A 411 -17.09 -14.06 -14.01
C ALA A 411 -17.92 -13.85 -12.73
N ALA A 412 -17.25 -13.49 -11.62
CA ALA A 412 -17.93 -13.20 -10.36
C ALA A 412 -18.81 -11.94 -10.46
N ILE A 413 -18.32 -10.86 -11.07
CA ILE A 413 -19.09 -9.63 -11.28
C ILE A 413 -20.35 -9.93 -12.13
N ASN A 414 -20.19 -10.67 -13.23
CA ASN A 414 -21.32 -11.04 -14.08
C ASN A 414 -22.40 -11.80 -13.33
N ALA A 415 -22.04 -12.77 -12.48
CA ALA A 415 -22.98 -13.52 -11.66
C ALA A 415 -23.66 -12.62 -10.60
N ILE A 416 -22.94 -11.68 -9.97
CA ILE A 416 -23.52 -10.72 -9.02
C ILE A 416 -24.55 -9.83 -9.74
N MET A 417 -24.20 -9.30 -10.89
CA MET A 417 -25.10 -8.44 -11.69
C MET A 417 -26.29 -9.19 -12.24
N ALA A 418 -26.15 -10.48 -12.57
CA ALA A 418 -27.24 -11.37 -12.99
C ALA A 418 -28.12 -11.82 -11.82
N ARG A 419 -27.80 -11.41 -10.57
CA ARG A 419 -28.53 -11.78 -9.34
C ARG A 419 -28.51 -13.29 -9.05
N GLU A 420 -27.40 -13.96 -9.40
CA GLU A 420 -27.20 -15.40 -9.12
C GLU A 420 -26.60 -15.63 -7.73
N ILE A 421 -26.17 -14.57 -7.04
CA ILE A 421 -25.61 -14.58 -5.69
C ILE A 421 -26.69 -14.16 -4.69
N HIS A 422 -26.81 -14.91 -3.59
CA HIS A 422 -27.84 -14.75 -2.59
C HIS A 422 -27.23 -14.65 -1.18
N ASP A 423 -28.00 -14.11 -0.24
CA ASP A 423 -27.63 -14.15 1.18
C ASP A 423 -27.35 -15.59 1.63
N GLY A 424 -26.26 -15.80 2.34
CA GLY A 424 -25.81 -17.13 2.75
C GLY A 424 -24.77 -17.77 1.82
N ASP A 425 -24.43 -17.13 0.70
CA ASP A 425 -23.34 -17.60 -0.16
C ASP A 425 -21.97 -17.09 0.33
N VAL A 426 -20.92 -17.80 -0.08
CA VAL A 426 -19.53 -17.34 -0.07
C VAL A 426 -19.03 -17.32 -1.50
N VAL A 427 -18.79 -16.14 -2.04
CA VAL A 427 -18.21 -15.95 -3.37
C VAL A 427 -16.72 -16.25 -3.32
N VAL A 428 -16.28 -17.21 -4.13
CA VAL A 428 -14.89 -17.67 -4.21
C VAL A 428 -14.31 -17.24 -5.55
N ILE A 429 -13.36 -16.28 -5.55
CA ILE A 429 -12.66 -15.84 -6.76
C ILE A 429 -11.24 -16.39 -6.70
N ARG A 430 -10.88 -17.25 -7.63
CA ARG A 430 -9.61 -17.98 -7.63
C ARG A 430 -8.83 -17.78 -8.93
N TYR A 431 -7.56 -18.20 -8.92
CA TYR A 431 -6.60 -17.93 -10.01
C TYR A 431 -6.37 -16.43 -10.28
N GLU A 432 -6.47 -15.62 -9.23
CA GLU A 432 -6.15 -14.19 -9.24
C GLU A 432 -4.95 -13.86 -8.30
N GLY A 433 -4.22 -14.89 -7.85
CA GLY A 433 -3.01 -14.76 -7.06
C GLY A 433 -1.81 -14.20 -7.84
N PRO A 434 -0.62 -14.12 -7.21
CA PRO A 434 0.61 -13.57 -7.82
C PRO A 434 0.95 -14.18 -9.17
N LYS A 435 0.79 -15.50 -9.32
CA LYS A 435 1.07 -16.24 -10.57
C LYS A 435 -0.16 -16.43 -11.43
N GLY A 436 -1.29 -16.78 -10.81
CA GLY A 436 -2.53 -17.11 -11.51
C GLY A 436 -3.16 -15.90 -12.17
N GLY A 437 -3.14 -14.74 -11.51
CA GLY A 437 -3.71 -13.50 -11.95
C GLY A 437 -3.07 -12.79 -13.14
N PRO A 438 -1.79 -12.94 -13.58
CA PRO A 438 -0.65 -12.67 -12.73
C PRO A 438 -0.66 -11.21 -12.24
N GLY A 439 0.11 -10.91 -11.19
CA GLY A 439 0.12 -9.58 -10.59
C GLY A 439 -0.91 -9.40 -9.48
N MET A 440 -1.57 -10.48 -9.04
CA MET A 440 -2.44 -10.49 -7.87
C MET A 440 -3.45 -9.33 -7.89
N GLN A 441 -4.32 -9.33 -8.90
CA GLN A 441 -5.31 -8.29 -9.20
C GLN A 441 -6.02 -7.81 -7.94
N GLU A 442 -6.11 -6.49 -7.78
CA GLU A 442 -6.84 -5.86 -6.68
C GLU A 442 -8.29 -5.64 -7.08
N MET A 443 -9.22 -6.18 -6.30
CA MET A 443 -10.64 -6.17 -6.62
C MET A 443 -11.38 -5.18 -5.73
N LEU A 444 -12.22 -4.34 -6.34
CA LEU A 444 -13.17 -3.45 -5.67
C LEU A 444 -14.59 -3.63 -6.23
N ASN A 445 -14.71 -3.89 -7.53
CA ASN A 445 -16.02 -3.97 -8.19
C ASN A 445 -16.93 -5.06 -7.61
N PRO A 446 -16.46 -6.30 -7.33
CA PRO A 446 -17.30 -7.33 -6.71
C PRO A 446 -17.81 -6.89 -5.33
N THR A 447 -16.93 -6.28 -4.51
CA THR A 447 -17.29 -5.82 -3.16
C THR A 447 -18.27 -4.65 -3.20
N ALA A 448 -18.06 -3.69 -4.12
CA ALA A 448 -18.96 -2.56 -4.32
C ALA A 448 -20.33 -3.00 -4.85
N ALA A 449 -20.38 -3.97 -5.77
CA ALA A 449 -21.62 -4.52 -6.30
C ALA A 449 -22.43 -5.26 -5.21
N ILE A 450 -21.77 -6.08 -4.38
CA ILE A 450 -22.39 -6.78 -3.24
C ILE A 450 -22.96 -5.75 -2.24
N THR A 451 -22.16 -4.76 -1.84
CA THR A 451 -22.60 -3.71 -0.91
C THR A 451 -23.74 -2.88 -1.51
N GLY A 452 -23.66 -2.51 -2.80
CA GLY A 452 -24.69 -1.77 -3.50
C GLY A 452 -26.03 -2.54 -3.61
N ALA A 453 -25.97 -3.86 -3.80
CA ALA A 453 -27.13 -4.74 -3.80
C ALA A 453 -27.72 -4.96 -2.39
N GLY A 454 -26.94 -4.72 -1.33
CA GLY A 454 -27.33 -4.96 0.07
C GLY A 454 -27.27 -6.43 0.46
N LEU A 455 -26.46 -7.24 -0.23
CA LEU A 455 -26.30 -8.66 0.03
C LEU A 455 -25.38 -8.94 1.23
N LYS A 456 -25.74 -9.96 2.01
CA LYS A 456 -24.91 -10.49 3.12
C LYS A 456 -24.20 -11.77 2.66
N VAL A 457 -23.02 -11.61 2.10
CA VAL A 457 -22.20 -12.72 1.58
C VAL A 457 -20.74 -12.56 2.01
N GLY A 458 -20.05 -13.68 2.21
CA GLY A 458 -18.60 -13.69 2.34
C GLY A 458 -17.94 -13.64 0.95
N LEU A 459 -16.78 -12.99 0.85
CA LEU A 459 -16.00 -12.92 -0.39
C LEU A 459 -14.56 -13.36 -0.11
N ILE A 460 -14.10 -14.40 -0.78
CA ILE A 460 -12.74 -14.94 -0.56
C ILE A 460 -11.96 -15.06 -1.88
N THR A 461 -10.64 -14.82 -1.84
CA THR A 461 -9.79 -14.87 -3.04
C THR A 461 -8.32 -15.13 -2.72
N ASP A 462 -7.60 -15.71 -3.66
CA ASP A 462 -6.13 -15.74 -3.69
C ASP A 462 -5.51 -14.45 -4.29
N GLY A 463 -6.36 -13.56 -4.83
CA GLY A 463 -6.02 -12.20 -5.22
C GLY A 463 -6.03 -11.23 -4.04
N ARG A 464 -6.31 -9.94 -4.30
CA ARG A 464 -6.37 -8.87 -3.29
C ARG A 464 -7.70 -8.14 -3.36
N PHE A 465 -8.08 -7.54 -2.23
CA PHE A 465 -9.13 -6.54 -2.20
C PHE A 465 -8.55 -5.14 -2.02
N SER A 466 -9.22 -4.15 -2.60
CA SER A 466 -8.88 -2.75 -2.41
C SER A 466 -8.94 -2.36 -0.93
N GLY A 467 -8.07 -1.44 -0.50
CA GLY A 467 -8.17 -0.83 0.82
C GLY A 467 -9.50 -0.09 1.07
N ALA A 468 -10.26 0.17 -0.01
CA ALA A 468 -11.60 0.76 0.03
C ALA A 468 -12.73 -0.28 0.21
N SER A 469 -12.45 -1.59 0.18
CA SER A 469 -13.45 -2.65 0.32
C SER A 469 -14.08 -2.66 1.71
N GLN A 470 -15.38 -3.01 1.76
CA GLN A 470 -16.17 -3.20 2.96
C GLN A 470 -16.75 -4.62 2.99
N GLY A 471 -17.05 -5.13 4.20
CA GLY A 471 -17.63 -6.46 4.40
C GLY A 471 -16.57 -7.56 4.65
N ALA A 472 -17.03 -8.82 4.75
CA ALA A 472 -16.18 -9.98 5.01
C ALA A 472 -15.40 -10.39 3.74
N CYS A 473 -14.43 -9.55 3.36
CA CYS A 473 -13.58 -9.70 2.18
C CYS A 473 -12.21 -10.24 2.60
N ILE A 474 -11.96 -11.53 2.38
CA ILE A 474 -10.75 -12.24 2.79
C ILE A 474 -9.89 -12.48 1.55
N GLY A 475 -8.74 -11.83 1.49
CA GLY A 475 -7.79 -11.93 0.39
C GLY A 475 -6.49 -12.61 0.77
N HIS A 476 -5.56 -12.65 -0.20
CA HIS A 476 -4.22 -13.23 -0.05
C HIS A 476 -4.21 -14.71 0.35
N ILE A 477 -5.31 -15.45 0.09
CA ILE A 477 -5.35 -16.88 0.44
C ILE A 477 -4.14 -17.59 -0.17
N SER A 478 -3.34 -18.16 0.72
CA SER A 478 -2.07 -18.79 0.37
C SER A 478 -1.98 -20.20 0.94
N PRO A 479 -1.47 -21.16 0.14
CA PRO A 479 -1.00 -21.05 -1.27
C PRO A 479 -2.13 -20.73 -2.26
N GLU A 480 -1.79 -19.99 -3.35
CA GLU A 480 -2.75 -19.61 -4.39
C GLU A 480 -3.25 -20.81 -5.22
N ALA A 481 -4.39 -20.65 -5.90
CA ALA A 481 -4.98 -21.70 -6.74
C ALA A 481 -4.03 -22.19 -7.86
N MET A 482 -3.26 -21.29 -8.48
CA MET A 482 -2.30 -21.63 -9.55
C MET A 482 -1.15 -22.53 -9.08
N GLU A 483 -0.86 -22.55 -7.77
CA GLU A 483 0.11 -23.44 -7.14
C GLU A 483 -0.55 -24.69 -6.50
N GLY A 484 -1.83 -24.94 -6.80
CA GLY A 484 -2.58 -26.07 -6.24
C GLY A 484 -2.95 -25.89 -4.77
N GLY A 485 -3.05 -24.64 -4.29
CA GLY A 485 -3.54 -24.34 -2.95
C GLY A 485 -4.97 -24.83 -2.74
N PRO A 486 -5.42 -24.99 -1.48
CA PRO A 486 -6.75 -25.55 -1.17
C PRO A 486 -7.90 -24.79 -1.83
N ILE A 487 -7.75 -23.49 -2.07
CA ILE A 487 -8.77 -22.67 -2.76
C ILE A 487 -9.08 -23.19 -4.18
N ALA A 488 -8.11 -23.83 -4.86
CA ALA A 488 -8.32 -24.46 -6.17
C ALA A 488 -9.24 -25.69 -6.11
N LEU A 489 -9.40 -26.29 -4.92
CA LEU A 489 -10.11 -27.54 -4.71
C LEU A 489 -11.57 -27.35 -4.29
N ILE A 490 -12.00 -26.11 -4.04
CA ILE A 490 -13.38 -25.79 -3.65
C ILE A 490 -14.31 -26.07 -4.82
N LYS A 491 -15.46 -26.67 -4.54
CA LYS A 491 -16.55 -26.89 -5.48
C LYS A 491 -17.80 -26.09 -5.05
N ASP A 492 -18.65 -25.75 -6.02
CA ASP A 492 -19.93 -25.10 -5.73
C ASP A 492 -20.74 -25.92 -4.73
N GLY A 493 -21.29 -25.24 -3.72
CA GLY A 493 -22.06 -25.82 -2.65
C GLY A 493 -21.26 -26.32 -1.45
N ASP A 494 -19.92 -26.36 -1.52
CA ASP A 494 -19.08 -26.66 -0.33
C ASP A 494 -19.34 -25.63 0.78
N GLN A 495 -19.30 -26.08 2.03
CA GLN A 495 -19.46 -25.17 3.17
C GLN A 495 -18.12 -24.52 3.53
N ILE A 496 -18.14 -23.20 3.65
CA ILE A 496 -17.00 -22.39 4.10
C ILE A 496 -17.36 -21.75 5.43
N PHE A 497 -16.46 -21.87 6.40
CA PHE A 497 -16.59 -21.26 7.72
C PHE A 497 -15.54 -20.18 7.89
N ILE A 498 -15.99 -18.95 8.19
CA ILE A 498 -15.19 -17.76 8.46
C ILE A 498 -15.41 -17.39 9.91
N ASP A 499 -14.33 -17.33 10.71
CA ASP A 499 -14.37 -16.91 12.11
C ASP A 499 -13.21 -15.94 12.36
N ILE A 500 -13.46 -14.65 12.10
CA ILE A 500 -12.46 -13.60 12.20
C ILE A 500 -11.98 -13.42 13.65
N PRO A 501 -12.83 -13.41 14.69
CA PRO A 501 -12.40 -13.37 16.09
C PRO A 501 -11.42 -14.47 16.47
N ASN A 502 -11.66 -15.70 16.03
CA ASN A 502 -10.82 -16.86 16.33
C ASN A 502 -9.76 -17.14 15.25
N ARG A 503 -9.58 -16.23 14.27
CA ARG A 503 -8.56 -16.31 13.21
C ARG A 503 -8.68 -17.56 12.33
N LYS A 504 -9.89 -18.02 12.02
CA LYS A 504 -10.13 -19.25 11.26
C LYS A 504 -10.76 -18.99 9.90
N LEU A 505 -10.28 -19.72 8.90
CA LEU A 505 -10.89 -19.85 7.58
C LEU A 505 -10.83 -21.32 7.17
N GLU A 506 -12.00 -21.98 7.20
CA GLU A 506 -12.08 -23.43 7.04
C GLU A 506 -12.99 -23.82 5.88
N LEU A 507 -12.59 -24.85 5.17
CA LEU A 507 -13.42 -25.58 4.20
C LEU A 507 -13.93 -26.85 4.87
N GLU A 508 -15.24 -26.97 5.07
CA GLU A 508 -15.86 -28.12 5.72
C GLU A 508 -16.01 -29.31 4.73
N VAL A 509 -14.88 -29.78 4.27
CA VAL A 509 -14.76 -30.98 3.41
C VAL A 509 -13.76 -31.92 4.07
N SER A 510 -14.03 -33.22 4.04
CA SER A 510 -13.15 -34.20 4.67
C SER A 510 -11.76 -34.24 4.01
N ASP A 511 -10.73 -34.55 4.79
CA ASP A 511 -9.36 -34.66 4.30
C ASP A 511 -9.22 -35.69 3.17
N SER A 512 -10.01 -36.79 3.23
CA SER A 512 -10.04 -37.81 2.17
C SER A 512 -10.59 -37.28 0.85
N GLU A 513 -11.65 -36.47 0.90
CA GLU A 513 -12.21 -35.82 -0.30
C GLU A 513 -11.24 -34.74 -0.84
N LEU A 514 -10.62 -33.94 0.03
CA LEU A 514 -9.60 -32.96 -0.37
C LEU A 514 -8.40 -33.63 -1.03
N ALA A 515 -7.94 -34.76 -0.48
CA ALA A 515 -6.84 -35.54 -1.09
C ALA A 515 -7.24 -36.08 -2.47
N LYS A 516 -8.48 -36.58 -2.63
CA LYS A 516 -9.00 -37.00 -3.93
C LYS A 516 -9.03 -35.84 -4.93
N ARG A 517 -9.63 -34.69 -4.56
CA ARG A 517 -9.70 -33.49 -5.40
C ARG A 517 -8.30 -33.00 -5.79
N ARG A 518 -7.33 -33.08 -4.88
CA ARG A 518 -5.93 -32.72 -5.16
C ARG A 518 -5.28 -33.65 -6.18
N ALA A 519 -5.57 -34.94 -6.13
CA ALA A 519 -5.08 -35.92 -7.09
C ALA A 519 -5.70 -35.73 -8.51
N GLU A 520 -6.93 -35.22 -8.56
CA GLU A 520 -7.63 -34.92 -9.82
C GLU A 520 -7.27 -33.54 -10.39
N TRP A 521 -6.74 -32.61 -9.54
CA TRP A 521 -6.43 -31.25 -9.96
C TRP A 521 -5.26 -31.23 -10.94
N THR A 522 -5.43 -30.51 -12.03
CA THR A 522 -4.38 -30.24 -13.01
C THR A 522 -4.12 -28.75 -13.09
N LYS A 523 -2.84 -28.36 -13.14
CA LYS A 523 -2.47 -26.96 -13.26
C LYS A 523 -3.00 -26.37 -14.56
N PRO A 524 -3.80 -25.30 -14.51
CA PRO A 524 -4.33 -24.68 -15.72
C PRO A 524 -3.22 -23.95 -16.50
N GLU A 525 -3.48 -23.71 -17.78
CA GLU A 525 -2.62 -22.88 -18.60
C GLU A 525 -2.53 -21.45 -18.07
N PRO A 526 -1.36 -20.79 -18.14
CA PRO A 526 -1.21 -19.41 -17.74
C PRO A 526 -2.17 -18.48 -18.49
N LYS A 527 -2.87 -17.60 -17.78
CA LYS A 527 -3.76 -16.59 -18.37
C LYS A 527 -3.02 -15.65 -19.34
N ILE A 528 -1.76 -15.31 -19.03
CA ILE A 528 -0.91 -14.43 -19.85
C ILE A 528 0.40 -15.14 -20.21
N LYS A 529 0.66 -15.30 -21.51
CA LYS A 529 1.77 -16.11 -22.05
C LYS A 529 2.95 -15.28 -22.57
N THR A 530 2.80 -13.96 -22.69
CA THR A 530 3.83 -13.07 -23.29
C THR A 530 3.98 -11.78 -22.48
N GLY A 531 5.05 -11.03 -22.77
CA GLY A 531 5.30 -9.72 -22.20
C GLY A 531 5.79 -9.74 -20.74
N TYR A 532 5.62 -8.61 -20.06
CA TYR A 532 6.12 -8.41 -18.70
C TYR A 532 5.42 -9.34 -17.70
N LEU A 533 4.10 -9.44 -17.73
CA LEU A 533 3.34 -10.23 -16.77
C LEU A 533 3.64 -11.74 -16.88
N ALA A 534 3.97 -12.26 -18.08
CA ALA A 534 4.39 -13.64 -18.22
C ALA A 534 5.76 -13.90 -17.55
N ARG A 535 6.68 -12.93 -17.60
CA ARG A 535 7.96 -12.99 -16.88
C ARG A 535 7.74 -12.88 -15.37
N TYR A 536 6.90 -11.93 -14.94
CA TYR A 536 6.52 -11.74 -13.54
C TYR A 536 5.95 -13.03 -12.95
N ALA A 537 4.98 -13.66 -13.60
CA ALA A 537 4.35 -14.90 -13.13
C ALA A 537 5.34 -16.06 -12.93
N LYS A 538 6.40 -16.13 -13.74
CA LYS A 538 7.45 -17.16 -13.61
C LYS A 538 8.37 -16.92 -12.41
N LEU A 539 8.64 -15.66 -12.08
CA LEU A 539 9.64 -15.28 -11.09
C LEU A 539 9.04 -14.94 -9.73
N THR A 540 7.76 -14.54 -9.69
CA THR A 540 7.13 -14.10 -8.44
C THR A 540 7.00 -15.23 -7.43
N THR A 541 7.13 -14.86 -6.16
CA THR A 541 6.93 -15.75 -5.01
C THR A 541 5.46 -15.74 -4.56
N SER A 542 5.13 -16.51 -3.53
CA SER A 542 3.81 -16.51 -2.89
C SER A 542 3.49 -15.16 -2.25
N ALA A 543 2.20 -14.87 -2.07
CA ALA A 543 1.73 -13.75 -1.26
C ALA A 543 2.26 -13.82 0.18
N SER A 544 2.42 -15.03 0.75
CA SER A 544 2.99 -15.25 2.09
C SER A 544 4.44 -14.77 2.25
N THR A 545 5.13 -14.50 1.16
CA THR A 545 6.50 -13.97 1.14
C THR A 545 6.59 -12.59 0.48
N GLY A 546 5.44 -11.88 0.35
CA GLY A 546 5.37 -10.53 -0.18
C GLY A 546 5.21 -10.43 -1.70
N ALA A 547 5.02 -11.55 -2.40
CA ALA A 547 4.90 -11.61 -3.86
C ALA A 547 6.04 -10.85 -4.58
N VAL A 548 7.29 -11.11 -4.16
CA VAL A 548 8.52 -10.52 -4.71
C VAL A 548 9.08 -11.37 -5.83
N LEU A 549 9.89 -10.79 -6.71
CA LEU A 549 10.61 -11.57 -7.72
C LEU A 549 11.77 -12.34 -7.07
N ARG A 550 11.97 -13.57 -7.52
CA ARG A 550 13.15 -14.37 -7.14
C ARG A 550 14.38 -13.79 -7.80
N SER A 551 15.44 -13.63 -7.02
CA SER A 551 16.79 -13.28 -7.50
C SER A 551 17.43 -14.46 -8.22
#